data_f5b08959304f5285fd85261cdae897eb
#
_entry.id   f5b08959304f5285fd85261cdae897eb
#
_cell.length_a   1.000
_cell.length_b   1.000
_cell.length_c   1.000
_cell.angle_alpha   90.00
_cell.angle_beta   90.00
_cell.angle_gamma   90.00
#
_symmetry.space_group_name_H-M   'P 1'
#
loop_
_entity.id
_entity.type
_entity.pdbx_description
1 polymer ?
#
loop_
_entity_poly.entity_id
_entity_poly.type
_entity_poly.pdbx_seq_one_letter_code
_entity_poly.pdbx_strand_id
1 'polypeptide(L)'
;MKRFFLFSTIAMSLAVATGCCHINGSKSGSYPQKLTLTTEWDKVFPLSDKVDHSKVTFTNRFGITLAADLYKPKGATGRLAAIAVSGPFGAVKEQSSGLYAQELADRGFLTIAFDPSFTGESGGMPRYVASPDINTEDFQAAVDYLISRADVDAEHIGILGVCGWGGMAINAAAIDTRVKATVASTMYDMTRVVANGYYDMDDNAAARQKTRRALNAQRSVDFGKVPERAGGVIDPLPADAPQFIKDYHAYYKMPRGYHPRSLNSTDGWNKTSALSFLNAKLLAYAGEIESAVMVLHGEKAHSRYFGETAFKMLKGGNKELVIVPGASHCDLYDQKDIIPFDRIAAFYSKYLK
;
A
#
# COMPACT_ATOMS: atom_id res chain seq x y z
N MET A 1 16.62 33.95 42.09
CA MET A 1 15.29 34.23 41.48
C MET A 1 14.90 33.02 40.65
N LYS A 2 14.06 32.13 41.23
CA LYS A 2 13.56 30.92 40.58
C LYS A 2 12.24 31.28 39.90
N ARG A 3 12.16 31.21 38.57
CA ARG A 3 10.89 31.33 37.82
C ARG A 3 10.29 29.98 37.65
N PHE A 4 9.16 29.75 38.31
CA PHE A 4 8.27 28.60 38.06
C PHE A 4 7.47 28.87 36.78
N PHE A 5 7.55 27.95 35.83
CA PHE A 5 6.60 27.91 34.70
C PHE A 5 5.45 27.00 35.10
N LEU A 6 4.26 27.58 35.19
CA LEU A 6 3.00 26.89 35.44
C LEU A 6 2.51 26.30 34.10
N PHE A 7 2.46 25.00 33.99
CA PHE A 7 1.76 24.34 32.89
C PHE A 7 0.25 24.37 33.17
N SER A 8 -0.48 25.13 32.37
CA SER A 8 -1.92 25.14 32.37
C SER A 8 -2.45 23.92 31.61
N THR A 9 -2.93 22.92 32.33
CA THR A 9 -3.71 21.83 31.77
C THR A 9 -5.10 22.36 31.43
N ILE A 10 -5.38 22.51 30.14
CA ILE A 10 -6.74 22.79 29.65
C ILE A 10 -7.52 21.48 29.73
N ALA A 11 -8.30 21.34 30.79
CA ALA A 11 -9.32 20.31 30.90
C ALA A 11 -10.51 20.73 30.03
N MET A 12 -10.70 20.05 28.90
CA MET A 12 -11.85 20.21 28.03
C MET A 12 -13.03 19.47 28.68
N SER A 13 -13.87 20.18 29.44
CA SER A 13 -15.10 19.64 30.01
C SER A 13 -16.12 19.48 28.88
N LEU A 14 -16.46 18.22 28.52
CA LEU A 14 -17.58 17.88 27.67
C LEU A 14 -18.89 18.20 28.44
N ALA A 15 -19.57 19.28 28.08
CA ALA A 15 -20.94 19.48 28.48
C ALA A 15 -21.84 18.58 27.63
N VAL A 16 -22.39 17.51 28.22
CA VAL A 16 -23.42 16.69 27.61
C VAL A 16 -24.74 17.47 27.65
N ALA A 17 -25.07 18.14 26.55
CA ALA A 17 -26.39 18.68 26.35
C ALA A 17 -27.32 17.52 25.89
N THR A 18 -28.18 17.01 26.76
CA THR A 18 -29.29 16.11 26.42
C THR A 18 -30.38 16.89 25.68
N GLY A 19 -30.16 17.08 24.37
CA GLY A 19 -31.20 17.52 23.46
C GLY A 19 -31.83 16.29 22.80
N CYS A 20 -33.04 15.91 23.18
CA CYS A 20 -33.84 14.95 22.41
C CYS A 20 -34.21 15.54 21.05
N CYS A 21 -33.32 15.37 20.05
CA CYS A 21 -33.68 15.49 18.65
C CYS A 21 -34.25 14.14 18.19
N HIS A 22 -35.53 14.07 17.94
CA HIS A 22 -36.12 12.99 17.15
C HIS A 22 -35.55 13.10 15.72
N ILE A 23 -34.49 12.38 15.45
CA ILE A 23 -34.01 12.19 14.08
C ILE A 23 -34.87 11.10 13.47
N ASN A 24 -35.78 11.49 12.59
CA ASN A 24 -36.48 10.59 11.70
C ASN A 24 -35.43 9.75 10.97
N GLY A 25 -35.51 8.42 11.10
CA GLY A 25 -34.53 7.48 10.63
C GLY A 25 -34.24 7.62 9.14
N SER A 26 -33.13 8.27 8.83
CA SER A 26 -32.43 8.00 7.59
C SER A 26 -31.95 6.54 7.67
N LYS A 27 -32.33 5.70 6.70
CA LYS A 27 -31.80 4.35 6.56
C LYS A 27 -30.28 4.46 6.59
N SER A 28 -29.65 4.04 7.69
CA SER A 28 -28.21 3.91 7.79
C SER A 28 -27.76 3.04 6.62
N GLY A 29 -26.88 3.55 5.78
CA GLY A 29 -26.24 2.74 4.74
C GLY A 29 -25.68 1.47 5.40
N SER A 30 -26.04 0.31 4.86
CA SER A 30 -25.59 -0.96 5.42
C SER A 30 -24.07 -1.07 5.31
N TYR A 31 -23.37 -1.11 6.44
CA TYR A 31 -21.99 -1.55 6.51
C TYR A 31 -21.97 -3.06 6.83
N PRO A 32 -21.13 -3.85 6.18
CA PRO A 32 -20.21 -3.50 5.09
C PRO A 32 -20.90 -3.36 3.72
N GLN A 33 -20.30 -2.57 2.81
CA GLN A 33 -20.73 -2.50 1.41
C GLN A 33 -20.62 -3.89 0.76
N LYS A 34 -21.68 -4.39 0.14
CA LYS A 34 -21.64 -5.65 -0.62
C LYS A 34 -20.85 -5.43 -1.92
N LEU A 35 -19.76 -6.17 -2.09
CA LEU A 35 -18.93 -6.16 -3.30
C LEU A 35 -19.32 -7.31 -4.23
N THR A 36 -19.11 -7.13 -5.53
CA THR A 36 -19.16 -8.21 -6.52
C THR A 36 -17.74 -8.64 -6.79
N LEU A 37 -17.39 -9.86 -6.38
CA LEU A 37 -16.05 -10.42 -6.53
C LEU A 37 -16.03 -11.43 -7.68
N THR A 38 -14.95 -11.42 -8.47
CA THR A 38 -14.69 -12.43 -9.51
C THR A 38 -14.43 -13.78 -8.87
N THR A 39 -15.08 -14.82 -9.33
CA THR A 39 -14.93 -16.18 -8.78
C THR A 39 -13.85 -16.99 -9.50
N GLU A 40 -13.51 -16.61 -10.73
CA GLU A 40 -12.50 -17.28 -11.54
C GLU A 40 -11.09 -16.83 -11.17
N TRP A 41 -10.10 -17.67 -11.52
CA TRP A 41 -8.68 -17.33 -11.36
C TRP A 41 -8.23 -16.40 -12.50
N ASP A 42 -8.31 -15.11 -12.25
CA ASP A 42 -7.96 -14.06 -13.23
C ASP A 42 -6.60 -13.38 -12.91
N LYS A 43 -5.75 -14.07 -12.17
CA LYS A 43 -4.43 -13.55 -11.77
C LYS A 43 -3.38 -13.75 -12.87
N VAL A 44 -2.40 -12.86 -12.92
CA VAL A 44 -1.30 -12.90 -13.90
C VAL A 44 -0.23 -13.96 -13.56
N PHE A 45 -0.47 -14.78 -12.54
CA PHE A 45 0.40 -15.87 -12.11
C PHE A 45 -0.42 -17.13 -11.85
N PRO A 46 0.15 -18.33 -11.97
CA PRO A 46 -0.56 -19.60 -11.72
C PRO A 46 -0.84 -19.81 -10.24
N LEU A 47 -1.94 -20.49 -9.93
CA LEU A 47 -2.23 -20.95 -8.57
C LEU A 47 -1.22 -22.02 -8.15
N SER A 48 -0.65 -21.87 -6.96
CA SER A 48 0.20 -22.90 -6.34
C SER A 48 -0.65 -24.08 -5.84
N ASP A 49 -0.16 -25.28 -6.03
CA ASP A 49 -0.77 -26.51 -5.49
C ASP A 49 -0.55 -26.67 -3.97
N LYS A 50 0.31 -25.85 -3.37
CA LYS A 50 0.65 -25.89 -1.93
C LYS A 50 -0.23 -25.00 -1.06
N VAL A 51 -1.11 -24.19 -1.64
CA VAL A 51 -1.97 -23.27 -0.90
C VAL A 51 -3.44 -23.49 -1.18
N ASP A 52 -4.26 -23.19 -0.18
CA ASP A 52 -5.69 -22.94 -0.34
C ASP A 52 -5.90 -21.44 -0.57
N HIS A 53 -6.77 -21.11 -1.52
CA HIS A 53 -7.13 -19.75 -1.88
C HIS A 53 -8.61 -19.47 -1.65
N SER A 54 -8.93 -18.29 -1.14
CA SER A 54 -10.31 -17.79 -1.06
C SER A 54 -10.34 -16.27 -1.13
N LYS A 55 -11.46 -15.71 -1.60
CA LYS A 55 -11.69 -14.26 -1.54
C LYS A 55 -12.35 -13.90 -0.21
N VAL A 56 -11.89 -12.79 0.36
CA VAL A 56 -12.40 -12.25 1.62
C VAL A 56 -12.63 -10.75 1.51
N THR A 57 -13.43 -10.20 2.42
CA THR A 57 -13.67 -8.77 2.51
C THR A 57 -13.56 -8.29 3.95
N PHE A 58 -13.11 -7.07 4.14
CA PHE A 58 -13.07 -6.39 5.43
C PHE A 58 -13.29 -4.89 5.22
N THR A 59 -13.56 -4.16 6.29
CA THR A 59 -13.94 -2.73 6.18
C THR A 59 -12.95 -1.89 6.97
N ASN A 60 -12.43 -0.82 6.37
CA ASN A 60 -11.56 0.13 7.04
C ASN A 60 -12.36 1.12 7.92
N ARG A 61 -11.68 1.90 8.77
CA ARG A 61 -12.33 2.86 9.68
C ARG A 61 -13.10 3.99 8.98
N PHE A 62 -12.91 4.16 7.67
CA PHE A 62 -13.69 5.08 6.84
C PHE A 62 -14.97 4.44 6.27
N GLY A 63 -15.25 3.18 6.61
CA GLY A 63 -16.42 2.45 6.13
C GLY A 63 -16.28 1.92 4.70
N ILE A 64 -15.08 1.91 4.13
CA ILE A 64 -14.83 1.37 2.80
C ILE A 64 -14.55 -0.12 2.92
N THR A 65 -15.34 -0.93 2.22
CA THR A 65 -15.12 -2.39 2.15
C THR A 65 -14.01 -2.70 1.17
N LEU A 66 -13.00 -3.43 1.62
CA LEU A 66 -11.87 -3.87 0.82
C LEU A 66 -12.04 -5.32 0.39
N ALA A 67 -11.60 -5.65 -0.82
CA ALA A 67 -11.53 -6.99 -1.35
C ALA A 67 -10.09 -7.52 -1.26
N ALA A 68 -9.94 -8.76 -0.82
CA ALA A 68 -8.65 -9.42 -0.73
C ALA A 68 -8.72 -10.87 -1.18
N ASP A 69 -7.57 -11.38 -1.62
CA ASP A 69 -7.29 -12.80 -1.81
C ASP A 69 -6.54 -13.31 -0.58
N LEU A 70 -7.09 -14.33 0.07
CA LEU A 70 -6.48 -15.01 1.20
C LEU A 70 -5.82 -16.30 0.70
N TYR A 71 -4.56 -16.49 1.11
CA TYR A 71 -3.80 -17.71 0.84
C TYR A 71 -3.38 -18.34 2.17
N LYS A 72 -3.61 -19.64 2.28
CA LYS A 72 -3.26 -20.43 3.47
C LYS A 72 -2.49 -21.68 3.04
N PRO A 73 -1.39 -22.05 3.72
CA PRO A 73 -0.70 -23.32 3.44
C PRO A 73 -1.66 -24.50 3.56
N LYS A 74 -1.69 -25.39 2.56
CA LYS A 74 -2.54 -26.58 2.58
C LYS A 74 -2.21 -27.47 3.77
N GLY A 75 -3.25 -27.93 4.44
CA GLY A 75 -3.11 -28.80 5.60
C GLY A 75 -2.54 -28.14 6.85
N ALA A 76 -2.31 -26.84 6.84
CA ALA A 76 -1.84 -26.15 8.03
C ALA A 76 -2.88 -26.19 9.15
N THR A 77 -2.43 -26.55 10.33
CA THR A 77 -3.23 -26.63 11.57
C THR A 77 -2.75 -25.61 12.59
N GLY A 78 -3.63 -25.22 13.50
CA GLY A 78 -3.31 -24.23 14.53
C GLY A 78 -3.32 -22.80 14.03
N ARG A 79 -2.77 -21.90 14.83
CA ARG A 79 -2.66 -20.47 14.51
C ARG A 79 -1.36 -20.20 13.77
N LEU A 80 -1.45 -19.42 12.72
CA LEU A 80 -0.32 -19.07 11.87
C LEU A 80 0.05 -17.59 12.07
N ALA A 81 1.33 -17.27 11.96
CA ALA A 81 1.76 -15.90 11.72
C ALA A 81 1.17 -15.43 10.38
N ALA A 82 0.74 -14.15 10.32
CA ALA A 82 0.01 -13.66 9.16
C ALA A 82 0.62 -12.39 8.57
N ILE A 83 0.48 -12.22 7.24
CA ILE A 83 1.07 -11.11 6.50
C ILE A 83 0.03 -10.48 5.57
N ALA A 84 -0.17 -9.17 5.68
CA ALA A 84 -0.95 -8.40 4.72
C ALA A 84 -0.05 -7.80 3.64
N VAL A 85 -0.43 -7.96 2.37
CA VAL A 85 0.37 -7.57 1.20
C VAL A 85 -0.43 -6.62 0.31
N SER A 86 0.18 -5.54 -0.17
CA SER A 86 -0.42 -4.69 -1.20
C SER A 86 0.63 -4.04 -2.13
N GLY A 87 0.14 -3.54 -3.25
CA GLY A 87 0.95 -2.88 -4.27
C GLY A 87 1.24 -3.76 -5.50
N PRO A 88 1.93 -3.23 -6.48
CA PRO A 88 2.46 -1.86 -6.63
C PRO A 88 1.38 -0.77 -6.64
N PHE A 89 1.79 0.50 -6.53
CA PHE A 89 0.89 1.64 -6.64
C PHE A 89 0.25 1.66 -8.03
N GLY A 90 -1.10 1.54 -8.07
CA GLY A 90 -1.88 1.41 -9.32
C GLY A 90 -2.00 -0.01 -9.87
N ALA A 91 -1.44 -1.00 -9.20
CA ALA A 91 -1.72 -2.41 -9.46
C ALA A 91 -2.96 -2.88 -8.68
N VAL A 92 -3.35 -4.12 -8.93
CA VAL A 92 -4.39 -4.85 -8.21
C VAL A 92 -3.83 -6.14 -7.61
N LYS A 93 -4.56 -6.72 -6.67
CA LYS A 93 -4.16 -7.96 -5.96
C LYS A 93 -3.94 -9.17 -6.87
N GLU A 94 -4.47 -9.13 -8.09
CA GLU A 94 -4.27 -10.15 -9.12
C GLU A 94 -2.89 -10.11 -9.77
N GLN A 95 -2.08 -9.09 -9.44
CA GLN A 95 -0.73 -8.87 -9.96
C GLN A 95 0.34 -9.18 -8.88
N SER A 96 1.38 -8.39 -8.78
CA SER A 96 2.55 -8.60 -7.91
C SER A 96 2.20 -8.92 -6.44
N SER A 97 1.29 -8.18 -5.80
CA SER A 97 0.96 -8.43 -4.39
C SER A 97 0.37 -9.81 -4.14
N GLY A 98 -0.46 -10.31 -5.06
CA GLY A 98 -0.98 -11.67 -4.98
C GLY A 98 0.10 -12.73 -5.12
N LEU A 99 1.07 -12.52 -6.03
CA LEU A 99 2.22 -13.40 -6.16
C LEU A 99 3.04 -13.44 -4.87
N TYR A 100 3.36 -12.28 -4.29
CA TYR A 100 4.08 -12.21 -3.02
C TYR A 100 3.32 -12.91 -1.88
N ALA A 101 2.01 -12.70 -1.81
CA ALA A 101 1.17 -13.35 -0.81
C ALA A 101 1.19 -14.88 -0.98
N GLN A 102 1.02 -15.39 -2.20
CA GLN A 102 1.08 -16.82 -2.49
C GLN A 102 2.45 -17.42 -2.16
N GLU A 103 3.55 -16.78 -2.57
CA GLU A 103 4.91 -17.27 -2.31
C GLU A 103 5.25 -17.33 -0.81
N LEU A 104 4.71 -16.38 -0.02
CA LEU A 104 4.87 -16.41 1.43
C LEU A 104 3.95 -17.45 2.08
N ALA A 105 2.77 -17.71 1.51
CA ALA A 105 1.91 -18.81 1.97
C ALA A 105 2.53 -20.18 1.68
N ASP A 106 3.18 -20.36 0.53
CA ASP A 106 3.99 -21.56 0.22
C ASP A 106 5.08 -21.84 1.26
N ARG A 107 5.50 -20.79 1.97
CA ARG A 107 6.56 -20.81 3.01
C ARG A 107 6.02 -20.82 4.45
N GLY A 108 4.72 -21.04 4.63
CA GLY A 108 4.11 -21.35 5.92
C GLY A 108 3.38 -20.20 6.62
N PHE A 109 3.19 -19.04 5.99
CA PHE A 109 2.42 -17.94 6.53
C PHE A 109 0.96 -17.94 6.06
N LEU A 110 0.02 -17.48 6.86
CA LEU A 110 -1.27 -17.10 6.34
C LEU A 110 -1.15 -15.69 5.74
N THR A 111 -1.58 -15.48 4.49
CA THR A 111 -1.40 -14.19 3.85
C THR A 111 -2.68 -13.69 3.21
N ILE A 112 -2.79 -12.36 3.11
CA ILE A 112 -3.80 -11.71 2.27
C ILE A 112 -3.12 -10.73 1.31
N ALA A 113 -3.58 -10.69 0.05
CA ALA A 113 -3.30 -9.61 -0.88
C ALA A 113 -4.59 -8.81 -1.10
N PHE A 114 -4.58 -7.50 -0.85
CA PHE A 114 -5.78 -6.69 -0.93
C PHE A 114 -5.69 -5.60 -2.00
N ASP A 115 -6.84 -5.29 -2.62
CA ASP A 115 -6.99 -4.09 -3.42
C ASP A 115 -7.15 -2.87 -2.51
N PRO A 116 -6.50 -1.75 -2.82
CA PRO A 116 -6.70 -0.51 -2.08
C PRO A 116 -8.13 0.01 -2.16
N SER A 117 -8.52 0.82 -1.18
CA SER A 117 -9.73 1.65 -1.28
C SER A 117 -9.82 2.33 -2.64
N PHE A 118 -11.01 2.39 -3.22
CA PHE A 118 -11.36 3.02 -4.51
C PHE A 118 -10.87 2.30 -5.77
N THR A 119 -10.14 1.18 -5.67
CA THR A 119 -9.52 0.50 -6.82
C THR A 119 -9.83 -0.99 -6.84
N GLY A 120 -9.56 -1.64 -7.97
CA GLY A 120 -9.78 -3.08 -8.12
C GLY A 120 -11.20 -3.49 -7.81
N GLU A 121 -11.37 -4.56 -7.05
CA GLU A 121 -12.65 -5.05 -6.54
C GLU A 121 -13.06 -4.39 -5.21
N SER A 122 -12.19 -3.60 -4.57
CA SER A 122 -12.51 -2.85 -3.35
C SER A 122 -13.51 -1.73 -3.62
N GLY A 123 -14.26 -1.38 -2.58
CA GLY A 123 -15.27 -0.32 -2.60
C GLY A 123 -14.69 1.10 -2.57
N GLY A 124 -15.55 2.04 -2.25
CA GLY A 124 -15.23 3.47 -2.15
C GLY A 124 -15.61 4.27 -3.39
N MET A 125 -16.08 5.49 -3.16
CA MET A 125 -16.49 6.44 -4.19
C MET A 125 -15.95 7.85 -3.88
N PRO A 126 -15.54 8.63 -4.90
CA PRO A 126 -15.47 8.23 -6.32
C PRO A 126 -14.40 7.16 -6.55
N ARG A 127 -14.52 6.38 -7.63
CA ARG A 127 -13.52 5.37 -7.99
C ARG A 127 -12.19 6.04 -8.39
N TYR A 128 -11.11 5.28 -8.34
CA TYR A 128 -9.78 5.64 -8.85
C TYR A 128 -9.10 6.79 -8.08
N VAL A 129 -9.45 6.95 -6.81
CA VAL A 129 -8.77 7.86 -5.87
C VAL A 129 -7.54 7.17 -5.30
N ALA A 130 -6.49 7.94 -5.05
CA ALA A 130 -5.39 7.57 -4.17
C ALA A 130 -5.26 8.62 -3.07
N SER A 131 -4.99 8.16 -1.84
CA SER A 131 -4.81 9.03 -0.68
C SER A 131 -3.75 8.43 0.25
N PRO A 132 -2.72 9.18 0.66
CA PRO A 132 -1.69 8.64 1.55
C PRO A 132 -2.24 8.22 2.92
N ASP A 133 -3.27 8.91 3.43
CA ASP A 133 -3.93 8.57 4.69
C ASP A 133 -4.79 7.32 4.57
N ILE A 134 -5.76 7.31 3.63
CA ILE A 134 -6.69 6.20 3.46
C ILE A 134 -5.95 4.92 3.05
N ASN A 135 -4.95 5.02 2.16
CA ASN A 135 -4.19 3.85 1.73
C ASN A 135 -3.26 3.32 2.84
N THR A 136 -2.76 4.17 3.74
CA THR A 136 -2.07 3.71 4.96
C THR A 136 -3.05 2.97 5.89
N GLU A 137 -4.25 3.52 6.07
CA GLU A 137 -5.33 2.90 6.85
C GLU A 137 -5.76 1.53 6.29
N ASP A 138 -5.73 1.34 4.96
CA ASP A 138 -6.07 0.06 4.35
C ASP A 138 -5.17 -1.08 4.87
N PHE A 139 -3.89 -0.82 5.19
CA PHE A 139 -3.02 -1.78 5.89
C PHE A 139 -3.49 -2.05 7.32
N GLN A 140 -3.88 -1.01 8.08
CA GLN A 140 -4.35 -1.17 9.46
C GLN A 140 -5.64 -2.00 9.50
N ALA A 141 -6.57 -1.75 8.58
CA ALA A 141 -7.78 -2.55 8.42
C ALA A 141 -7.48 -4.01 8.03
N ALA A 142 -6.44 -4.25 7.21
CA ALA A 142 -5.97 -5.60 6.91
C ALA A 142 -5.41 -6.29 8.15
N VAL A 143 -4.70 -5.57 9.02
CA VAL A 143 -4.24 -6.07 10.34
C VAL A 143 -5.43 -6.40 11.24
N ASP A 144 -6.44 -5.53 11.33
CA ASP A 144 -7.67 -5.79 12.09
C ASP A 144 -8.34 -7.08 11.63
N TYR A 145 -8.48 -7.26 10.31
CA TYR A 145 -9.05 -8.46 9.75
C TYR A 145 -8.24 -9.72 10.12
N LEU A 146 -6.92 -9.68 9.96
CA LEU A 146 -6.06 -10.82 10.29
C LEU A 146 -6.15 -11.20 11.77
N ILE A 147 -6.08 -10.22 12.68
CA ILE A 147 -6.20 -10.45 14.12
C ILE A 147 -7.56 -11.03 14.52
N SER A 148 -8.63 -10.69 13.80
CA SER A 148 -9.98 -11.20 14.09
C SER A 148 -10.18 -12.68 13.74
N ARG A 149 -9.25 -13.30 13.03
CA ARG A 149 -9.36 -14.69 12.57
C ARG A 149 -8.92 -15.69 13.64
N ALA A 150 -9.64 -16.76 13.77
CA ALA A 150 -9.34 -17.83 14.75
C ALA A 150 -8.07 -18.64 14.40
N ASP A 151 -7.69 -18.66 13.09
CA ASP A 151 -6.53 -19.39 12.57
C ASP A 151 -5.27 -18.52 12.41
N VAL A 152 -5.29 -17.29 12.96
CA VAL A 152 -4.16 -16.36 12.99
C VAL A 152 -3.65 -16.19 14.43
N ASP A 153 -2.34 -16.14 14.56
CA ASP A 153 -1.69 -15.70 15.80
C ASP A 153 -1.63 -14.16 15.82
N ALA A 154 -2.48 -13.57 16.63
CA ALA A 154 -2.67 -12.12 16.71
C ALA A 154 -1.41 -11.34 17.12
N GLU A 155 -0.47 -12.00 17.83
CA GLU A 155 0.81 -11.38 18.25
C GLU A 155 1.88 -11.42 17.14
N HIS A 156 1.62 -12.12 16.03
CA HIS A 156 2.59 -12.37 14.96
C HIS A 156 2.12 -11.88 13.61
N ILE A 157 1.90 -10.56 13.49
CA ILE A 157 1.41 -9.90 12.27
C ILE A 157 2.52 -9.14 11.57
N GLY A 158 2.68 -9.41 10.27
CA GLY A 158 3.56 -8.67 9.36
C GLY A 158 2.79 -7.95 8.26
N ILE A 159 3.44 -6.99 7.62
CA ILE A 159 2.93 -6.32 6.41
C ILE A 159 4.02 -6.27 5.34
N LEU A 160 3.61 -6.28 4.07
CA LEU A 160 4.50 -6.15 2.92
C LEU A 160 3.92 -5.17 1.91
N GLY A 161 4.71 -4.17 1.56
CA GLY A 161 4.36 -3.23 0.50
C GLY A 161 5.32 -3.31 -0.69
N VAL A 162 4.77 -3.38 -1.91
CA VAL A 162 5.56 -3.37 -3.14
C VAL A 162 5.46 -2.00 -3.81
N CYS A 163 6.56 -1.44 -4.30
CA CYS A 163 6.62 -0.15 -5.00
C CYS A 163 6.10 1.00 -4.11
N GLY A 164 5.15 1.81 -4.55
CA GLY A 164 4.56 2.89 -3.74
C GLY A 164 3.92 2.42 -2.44
N TRP A 165 3.46 1.17 -2.40
CA TRP A 165 2.93 0.55 -1.18
C TRP A 165 4.02 0.21 -0.16
N GLY A 166 5.29 0.16 -0.56
CA GLY A 166 6.41 0.07 0.38
C GLY A 166 6.51 1.30 1.28
N GLY A 167 6.29 2.51 0.73
CA GLY A 167 6.20 3.73 1.53
C GLY A 167 4.97 3.76 2.45
N MET A 168 3.80 3.27 1.98
CA MET A 168 2.61 3.12 2.80
C MET A 168 2.82 2.11 3.94
N ALA A 169 3.50 0.99 3.67
CA ALA A 169 3.82 -0.03 4.68
C ALA A 169 4.75 0.52 5.77
N ILE A 170 5.77 1.31 5.41
CA ILE A 170 6.62 1.99 6.41
C ILE A 170 5.80 2.98 7.24
N ASN A 171 4.92 3.76 6.62
CA ASN A 171 4.03 4.67 7.34
C ASN A 171 3.05 3.91 8.27
N ALA A 172 2.47 2.81 7.79
CA ALA A 172 1.60 1.96 8.61
C ALA A 172 2.35 1.36 9.82
N ALA A 173 3.59 0.91 9.63
CA ALA A 173 4.44 0.40 10.72
C ALA A 173 4.81 1.47 11.76
N ALA A 174 4.84 2.76 11.36
CA ALA A 174 5.06 3.87 12.29
C ALA A 174 3.81 4.20 13.12
N ILE A 175 2.62 3.81 12.65
CA ILE A 175 1.33 4.10 13.29
C ILE A 175 0.83 2.89 14.08
N ASP A 176 0.94 1.67 13.53
CA ASP A 176 0.33 0.46 14.07
C ASP A 176 1.36 -0.41 14.80
N THR A 177 1.36 -0.34 16.12
CA THR A 177 2.29 -1.08 17.00
C THR A 177 2.03 -2.59 17.03
N ARG A 178 0.93 -3.07 16.47
CA ARG A 178 0.62 -4.51 16.33
C ARG A 178 1.44 -5.16 15.20
N VAL A 179 1.95 -4.37 14.27
CA VAL A 179 2.85 -4.84 13.21
C VAL A 179 4.23 -5.13 13.78
N LYS A 180 4.67 -6.40 13.72
CA LYS A 180 5.95 -6.84 14.26
C LYS A 180 7.08 -6.86 13.22
N ALA A 181 6.73 -7.02 11.95
CA ALA A 181 7.70 -7.05 10.85
C ALA A 181 7.12 -6.43 9.58
N THR A 182 7.91 -5.62 8.89
CA THR A 182 7.53 -4.93 7.65
C THR A 182 8.58 -5.17 6.57
N VAL A 183 8.13 -5.53 5.37
CA VAL A 183 8.99 -5.57 4.18
C VAL A 183 8.51 -4.51 3.18
N ALA A 184 9.43 -3.63 2.76
CA ALA A 184 9.21 -2.64 1.73
C ALA A 184 10.03 -3.02 0.49
N SER A 185 9.39 -3.72 -0.46
CA SER A 185 10.04 -4.21 -1.68
C SER A 185 9.99 -3.17 -2.77
N THR A 186 11.14 -2.88 -3.39
CA THR A 186 11.31 -1.93 -4.50
C THR A 186 10.54 -0.62 -4.29
N MET A 187 10.61 -0.10 -3.06
CA MET A 187 9.72 0.93 -2.55
C MET A 187 9.86 2.29 -3.24
N TYR A 188 8.75 3.04 -3.22
CA TYR A 188 8.72 4.48 -3.45
C TYR A 188 8.22 5.23 -2.21
N ASP A 189 8.73 6.44 -2.00
CA ASP A 189 8.01 7.46 -1.27
C ASP A 189 7.15 8.26 -2.28
N MET A 190 5.88 7.89 -2.37
CA MET A 190 4.94 8.54 -3.31
C MET A 190 4.74 10.02 -3.00
N THR A 191 4.87 10.44 -1.75
CA THR A 191 4.77 11.85 -1.36
C THR A 191 5.97 12.65 -1.85
N ARG A 192 7.17 12.06 -1.76
CA ARG A 192 8.40 12.69 -2.25
C ARG A 192 8.42 12.81 -3.77
N VAL A 193 8.09 11.73 -4.51
CA VAL A 193 8.12 11.79 -5.97
C VAL A 193 7.09 12.77 -6.54
N VAL A 194 5.90 12.86 -5.93
CA VAL A 194 4.87 13.82 -6.37
C VAL A 194 5.26 15.27 -6.04
N ALA A 195 5.94 15.49 -4.91
CA ALA A 195 6.33 16.83 -4.48
C ALA A 195 7.61 17.34 -5.14
N ASN A 196 8.56 16.45 -5.43
CA ASN A 196 9.93 16.82 -5.81
C ASN A 196 10.35 16.29 -7.19
N GLY A 197 9.51 15.47 -7.85
CA GLY A 197 9.89 14.79 -9.07
C GLY A 197 10.88 13.64 -8.85
N TYR A 198 11.28 12.95 -9.92
CA TYR A 198 12.32 11.93 -9.86
C TYR A 198 13.68 12.55 -9.52
N TYR A 199 14.41 11.92 -8.62
CA TYR A 199 15.73 12.38 -8.15
C TYR A 199 15.71 13.78 -7.54
N ASP A 200 14.53 14.22 -7.05
CA ASP A 200 14.29 15.55 -6.49
C ASP A 200 14.59 16.71 -7.44
N MET A 201 14.53 16.49 -8.75
CA MET A 201 14.83 17.52 -9.76
C MET A 201 13.90 18.74 -9.69
N ASP A 202 12.69 18.57 -9.17
CA ASP A 202 11.68 19.60 -9.00
C ASP A 202 11.51 20.04 -7.52
N ASP A 203 12.48 19.75 -6.65
CA ASP A 203 12.40 20.11 -5.24
C ASP A 203 12.60 21.61 -5.00
N ASN A 204 11.61 22.37 -5.44
CA ASN A 204 11.54 23.81 -5.19
C ASN A 204 10.09 24.30 -5.06
N ALA A 205 9.91 25.43 -4.36
CA ALA A 205 8.59 25.99 -4.11
C ALA A 205 7.85 26.39 -5.39
N ALA A 206 8.56 26.88 -6.43
CA ALA A 206 7.96 27.33 -7.68
C ALA A 206 7.36 26.15 -8.46
N ALA A 207 8.08 25.03 -8.56
CA ALA A 207 7.60 23.80 -9.21
C ALA A 207 6.35 23.26 -8.50
N ARG A 208 6.41 23.11 -7.16
CA ARG A 208 5.25 22.68 -6.37
C ARG A 208 4.06 23.62 -6.51
N GLN A 209 4.29 24.95 -6.56
CA GLN A 209 3.22 25.90 -6.73
C GLN A 209 2.58 25.85 -8.13
N LYS A 210 3.39 25.60 -9.18
CA LYS A 210 2.89 25.33 -10.54
C LYS A 210 1.96 24.12 -10.54
N THR A 211 2.38 23.02 -9.94
CA THR A 211 1.60 21.78 -9.81
C THR A 211 0.30 22.02 -9.04
N ARG A 212 0.34 22.74 -7.89
CA ARG A 212 -0.86 23.08 -7.12
C ARG A 212 -1.86 23.87 -7.96
N ARG A 213 -1.41 24.88 -8.72
CA ARG A 213 -2.30 25.67 -9.60
C ARG A 213 -2.99 24.79 -10.65
N ALA A 214 -2.24 23.91 -11.30
CA ALA A 214 -2.79 23.00 -12.31
C ALA A 214 -3.84 22.04 -11.71
N LEU A 215 -3.53 21.43 -10.56
CA LEU A 215 -4.43 20.51 -9.88
C LEU A 215 -5.67 21.22 -9.30
N ASN A 216 -5.55 22.44 -8.81
CA ASN A 216 -6.71 23.21 -8.36
C ASN A 216 -7.60 23.66 -9.53
N ALA A 217 -7.03 24.00 -10.70
CA ALA A 217 -7.81 24.22 -11.91
C ALA A 217 -8.59 22.95 -12.31
N GLN A 218 -7.95 21.77 -12.24
CA GLN A 218 -8.61 20.49 -12.50
C GLN A 218 -9.75 20.22 -11.53
N ARG A 219 -9.61 20.56 -10.22
CA ARG A 219 -10.71 20.43 -9.25
C ARG A 219 -11.94 21.22 -9.65
N SER A 220 -11.75 22.43 -10.20
CA SER A 220 -12.87 23.23 -10.70
C SER A 220 -13.55 22.61 -11.92
N VAL A 221 -12.78 21.93 -12.77
CA VAL A 221 -13.31 21.18 -13.92
C VAL A 221 -14.12 19.97 -13.49
N ASP A 222 -13.61 19.24 -12.48
CA ASP A 222 -14.21 17.99 -11.98
C ASP A 222 -15.42 18.22 -11.08
N PHE A 223 -15.63 19.45 -10.58
CA PHE A 223 -16.71 19.74 -9.62
C PHE A 223 -18.09 19.38 -10.19
N GLY A 224 -18.80 18.48 -9.49
CA GLY A 224 -20.11 17.98 -9.90
C GLY A 224 -20.10 17.01 -11.10
N LYS A 225 -18.93 16.50 -11.51
CA LYS A 225 -18.75 15.59 -12.64
C LYS A 225 -17.97 14.34 -12.23
N VAL A 226 -17.91 13.36 -13.13
CA VAL A 226 -16.95 12.25 -13.00
C VAL A 226 -15.53 12.83 -13.17
N PRO A 227 -14.63 12.60 -12.19
CA PRO A 227 -13.28 13.14 -12.26
C PRO A 227 -12.49 12.61 -13.44
N GLU A 228 -11.69 13.48 -14.05
CA GLU A 228 -10.77 13.12 -15.12
C GLU A 228 -9.61 12.28 -14.60
N ARG A 229 -9.24 11.24 -15.35
CA ARG A 229 -8.16 10.30 -14.99
C ARG A 229 -6.87 10.60 -15.74
N ALA A 230 -5.74 10.29 -15.11
CA ALA A 230 -4.41 10.32 -15.73
C ALA A 230 -3.39 9.48 -14.94
N GLY A 231 -2.23 9.27 -15.51
CA GLY A 231 -1.08 8.66 -14.81
C GLY A 231 -1.01 7.14 -14.93
N GLY A 232 -1.80 6.51 -15.79
CA GLY A 232 -1.53 5.15 -16.25
C GLY A 232 -0.18 5.07 -16.98
N VAL A 233 0.37 3.87 -17.13
CA VAL A 233 1.60 3.68 -17.89
C VAL A 233 1.35 4.07 -19.36
N ILE A 234 2.30 4.83 -19.92
CA ILE A 234 2.18 5.36 -21.28
C ILE A 234 2.08 4.23 -22.31
N ASP A 235 1.13 4.36 -23.24
CA ASP A 235 0.92 3.49 -24.39
C ASP A 235 0.30 4.31 -25.51
N PRO A 236 0.87 4.34 -26.75
CA PRO A 236 2.05 3.57 -27.18
C PRO A 236 3.36 4.04 -26.52
N LEU A 237 4.31 3.09 -26.41
CA LEU A 237 5.62 3.35 -25.82
C LEU A 237 6.45 4.25 -26.75
N PRO A 238 6.95 5.43 -26.31
CA PRO A 238 7.87 6.25 -27.09
C PRO A 238 9.18 5.51 -27.41
N ALA A 239 9.71 5.70 -28.61
CA ALA A 239 10.92 5.01 -29.07
C ALA A 239 12.15 5.34 -28.21
N ASP A 240 12.24 6.57 -27.72
CA ASP A 240 13.30 7.11 -26.86
C ASP A 240 13.02 7.01 -25.37
N ALA A 241 11.98 6.25 -24.97
CA ALA A 241 11.61 6.10 -23.56
C ALA A 241 12.79 5.58 -22.71
N PRO A 242 13.00 6.14 -21.49
CA PRO A 242 13.98 5.62 -20.55
C PRO A 242 13.72 4.15 -20.21
N GLN A 243 14.76 3.41 -19.82
CA GLN A 243 14.64 1.97 -19.57
C GLN A 243 13.54 1.63 -18.55
N PHE A 244 13.43 2.37 -17.45
CA PHE A 244 12.40 2.10 -16.44
C PHE A 244 10.96 2.29 -16.97
N ILE A 245 10.75 3.18 -17.93
CA ILE A 245 9.45 3.33 -18.61
C ILE A 245 9.17 2.13 -19.50
N LYS A 246 10.19 1.61 -20.21
CA LYS A 246 10.10 0.37 -20.98
C LYS A 246 9.76 -0.82 -20.09
N ASP A 247 10.37 -0.90 -18.91
CA ASP A 247 10.12 -1.95 -17.92
C ASP A 247 8.66 -1.89 -17.40
N TYR A 248 8.16 -0.70 -17.08
CA TYR A 248 6.75 -0.51 -16.70
C TYR A 248 5.80 -0.87 -17.83
N HIS A 249 6.07 -0.44 -19.06
CA HIS A 249 5.26 -0.80 -20.23
C HIS A 249 5.23 -2.32 -20.42
N ALA A 250 6.41 -2.98 -20.38
CA ALA A 250 6.53 -4.44 -20.52
C ALA A 250 5.74 -5.21 -19.44
N TYR A 251 5.61 -4.64 -18.24
CA TYR A 251 4.78 -5.25 -17.18
C TYR A 251 3.30 -4.92 -17.33
N TYR A 252 2.93 -3.64 -17.38
CA TYR A 252 1.53 -3.23 -17.26
C TYR A 252 0.73 -3.24 -18.56
N LYS A 253 1.38 -3.07 -19.72
CA LYS A 253 0.71 -2.96 -21.03
C LYS A 253 0.84 -4.23 -21.87
N MET A 254 1.69 -5.18 -21.47
CA MET A 254 1.93 -6.43 -22.17
C MET A 254 1.40 -7.63 -21.35
N PRO A 255 1.23 -8.83 -21.94
CA PRO A 255 0.66 -10.00 -21.27
C PRO A 255 1.36 -10.43 -19.96
N ARG A 256 2.62 -9.98 -19.74
CA ARG A 256 3.39 -10.30 -18.55
C ARG A 256 2.67 -9.97 -17.25
N GLY A 257 2.01 -8.82 -17.18
CA GLY A 257 1.37 -8.36 -15.95
C GLY A 257 0.17 -7.46 -16.20
N TYR A 258 -0.33 -7.34 -17.45
CA TYR A 258 -1.54 -6.59 -17.75
C TYR A 258 -2.74 -7.14 -16.97
N HIS A 259 -3.50 -6.24 -16.36
CA HIS A 259 -4.78 -6.58 -15.75
C HIS A 259 -5.81 -5.47 -15.96
N PRO A 260 -7.06 -5.78 -16.40
CA PRO A 260 -8.04 -4.75 -16.79
C PRO A 260 -8.50 -3.86 -15.62
N ARG A 261 -8.38 -4.32 -14.37
CA ARG A 261 -8.71 -3.51 -13.18
C ARG A 261 -7.53 -2.67 -12.68
N SER A 262 -6.31 -2.89 -13.17
CA SER A 262 -5.13 -2.13 -12.79
C SER A 262 -5.15 -0.73 -13.37
N LEU A 263 -4.90 0.28 -12.54
CA LEU A 263 -4.85 1.67 -12.96
C LEU A 263 -3.65 1.94 -13.89
N ASN A 264 -2.52 1.27 -13.64
CA ASN A 264 -1.35 1.36 -14.51
C ASN A 264 -1.58 0.72 -15.88
N SER A 265 -2.40 -0.33 -15.96
CA SER A 265 -2.77 -0.99 -17.21
C SER A 265 -3.82 -0.20 -18.01
N THR A 266 -4.54 0.70 -17.33
CA THR A 266 -5.63 1.51 -17.91
C THR A 266 -5.31 3.03 -17.83
N ASP A 267 -6.28 3.87 -17.49
CA ASP A 267 -6.20 5.34 -17.61
C ASP A 267 -5.58 6.03 -16.38
N GLY A 268 -5.18 5.28 -15.35
CA GLY A 268 -4.60 5.86 -14.13
C GLY A 268 -5.64 6.29 -13.09
N TRP A 269 -5.29 7.30 -12.31
CA TRP A 269 -6.06 7.83 -11.17
C TRP A 269 -6.83 9.09 -11.52
N ASN A 270 -7.78 9.46 -10.67
CA ASN A 270 -8.30 10.80 -10.65
C ASN A 270 -7.15 11.80 -10.48
N LYS A 271 -6.98 12.71 -11.42
CA LYS A 271 -5.86 13.66 -11.49
C LYS A 271 -5.62 14.40 -10.18
N THR A 272 -6.71 14.77 -9.50
CA THR A 272 -6.67 15.55 -8.25
C THR A 272 -6.18 14.75 -7.04
N SER A 273 -6.04 13.42 -7.13
CA SER A 273 -5.43 12.59 -6.07
C SER A 273 -4.02 13.05 -5.70
N ALA A 274 -3.27 13.58 -6.67
CA ALA A 274 -1.91 14.07 -6.45
C ALA A 274 -1.82 15.21 -5.41
N LEU A 275 -2.89 15.98 -5.17
CA LEU A 275 -2.91 17.06 -4.17
C LEU A 275 -2.59 16.56 -2.75
N SER A 276 -3.14 15.41 -2.36
CA SER A 276 -2.90 14.83 -1.04
C SER A 276 -1.45 14.40 -0.87
N PHE A 277 -0.88 13.78 -1.92
CA PHE A 277 0.53 13.35 -1.91
C PHE A 277 1.50 14.54 -1.91
N LEU A 278 1.20 15.58 -2.68
CA LEU A 278 2.03 16.79 -2.77
C LEU A 278 2.21 17.49 -1.42
N ASN A 279 1.28 17.30 -0.49
CA ASN A 279 1.25 18.02 0.78
C ASN A 279 1.42 17.12 2.02
N ALA A 280 1.76 15.85 1.82
CA ALA A 280 2.00 14.88 2.88
C ALA A 280 3.47 14.42 2.90
N LYS A 281 3.87 13.75 3.99
CA LYS A 281 5.20 13.14 4.17
C LYS A 281 5.05 11.76 4.80
N LEU A 282 5.01 10.71 3.99
CA LEU A 282 4.82 9.34 4.46
C LEU A 282 5.90 8.87 5.45
N LEU A 283 7.13 9.29 5.26
CA LEU A 283 8.26 8.80 6.06
C LEU A 283 8.59 9.69 7.27
N ALA A 284 7.72 10.66 7.61
CA ALA A 284 8.02 11.64 8.66
C ALA A 284 8.43 11.02 10.01
N TYR A 285 7.84 9.90 10.36
CA TYR A 285 8.07 9.20 11.62
C TYR A 285 8.73 7.82 11.45
N ALA A 286 9.36 7.55 10.30
CA ALA A 286 10.04 6.28 10.06
C ALA A 286 11.13 5.96 11.10
N GLY A 287 11.78 6.99 11.67
CA GLY A 287 12.79 6.84 12.71
C GLY A 287 12.25 6.43 14.09
N GLU A 288 10.94 6.37 14.27
CA GLU A 288 10.27 5.95 15.51
C GLU A 288 9.76 4.50 15.46
N ILE A 289 9.89 3.82 14.31
CA ILE A 289 9.46 2.43 14.14
C ILE A 289 10.32 1.49 15.00
N GLU A 290 9.72 0.89 16.03
CA GLU A 290 10.39 -0.08 16.90
C GLU A 290 10.41 -1.49 16.30
N SER A 291 9.38 -1.88 15.52
CA SER A 291 9.26 -3.19 14.88
C SER A 291 10.32 -3.43 13.81
N ALA A 292 10.51 -4.69 13.39
CA ALA A 292 11.52 -5.03 12.39
C ALA A 292 11.13 -4.49 11.00
N VAL A 293 12.11 -3.97 10.24
CA VAL A 293 11.90 -3.49 8.87
C VAL A 293 12.99 -3.99 7.93
N MET A 294 12.59 -4.60 6.82
CA MET A 294 13.45 -4.90 5.68
C MET A 294 13.09 -3.98 4.52
N VAL A 295 14.08 -3.27 4.00
CA VAL A 295 14.00 -2.55 2.73
C VAL A 295 14.72 -3.36 1.67
N LEU A 296 14.00 -3.74 0.60
CA LEU A 296 14.50 -4.57 -0.49
C LEU A 296 14.47 -3.79 -1.80
N HIS A 297 15.58 -3.71 -2.51
CA HIS A 297 15.65 -3.06 -3.83
C HIS A 297 16.51 -3.84 -4.83
N GLY A 298 16.18 -3.67 -6.12
CA GLY A 298 17.08 -4.05 -7.19
C GLY A 298 18.27 -3.07 -7.30
N GLU A 299 19.44 -3.60 -7.62
CA GLU A 299 20.66 -2.79 -7.79
C GLU A 299 20.49 -1.73 -8.88
N LYS A 300 19.83 -2.09 -10.01
CA LYS A 300 19.56 -1.22 -11.16
C LYS A 300 18.21 -0.50 -11.09
N ALA A 301 17.48 -0.63 -9.99
CA ALA A 301 16.19 0.03 -9.86
C ALA A 301 16.38 1.55 -9.79
N HIS A 302 15.74 2.28 -10.72
CA HIS A 302 15.72 3.74 -10.74
C HIS A 302 15.15 4.35 -9.45
N SER A 303 14.34 3.59 -8.72
CA SER A 303 13.72 3.96 -7.43
C SER A 303 14.59 3.65 -6.21
N ARG A 304 15.78 3.06 -6.38
CA ARG A 304 16.61 2.59 -5.27
C ARG A 304 16.91 3.67 -4.23
N TYR A 305 17.10 4.92 -4.68
CA TYR A 305 17.36 6.05 -3.78
C TYR A 305 16.23 6.34 -2.76
N PHE A 306 14.98 5.99 -3.06
CA PHE A 306 13.89 6.09 -2.07
C PHE A 306 14.11 5.11 -0.92
N GLY A 307 14.41 3.84 -1.24
CA GLY A 307 14.67 2.82 -0.22
C GLY A 307 15.91 3.10 0.61
N GLU A 308 17.00 3.54 -0.02
CA GLU A 308 18.21 3.93 0.69
C GLU A 308 17.98 5.12 1.63
N THR A 309 17.14 6.09 1.21
CA THR A 309 16.75 7.22 2.07
C THR A 309 15.89 6.74 3.23
N ALA A 310 14.87 5.91 2.97
CA ALA A 310 14.03 5.34 4.00
C ALA A 310 14.85 4.55 5.03
N PHE A 311 15.76 3.70 4.56
CA PHE A 311 16.62 2.91 5.44
C PHE A 311 17.50 3.76 6.35
N LYS A 312 18.04 4.89 5.84
CA LYS A 312 18.83 5.84 6.64
C LYS A 312 18.00 6.52 7.75
N MET A 313 16.70 6.63 7.58
CA MET A 313 15.80 7.20 8.59
C MET A 313 15.44 6.21 9.70
N LEU A 314 15.45 4.90 9.41
CA LEU A 314 15.14 3.82 10.35
C LEU A 314 16.23 3.72 11.43
N LYS A 315 15.82 3.41 12.66
CA LYS A 315 16.71 3.24 13.81
C LYS A 315 16.57 1.84 14.43
N GLY A 316 17.62 1.39 15.11
CA GLY A 316 17.64 0.10 15.80
C GLY A 316 18.34 -1.01 14.99
N GLY A 317 18.68 -2.11 15.68
CA GLY A 317 19.44 -3.24 15.11
C GLY A 317 18.61 -4.28 14.37
N ASN A 318 17.28 -4.09 14.29
CA ASN A 318 16.33 -4.97 13.60
C ASN A 318 15.89 -4.42 12.23
N LYS A 319 16.79 -3.66 11.56
CA LYS A 319 16.56 -3.06 10.26
C LYS A 319 17.53 -3.67 9.24
N GLU A 320 17.02 -4.05 8.09
CA GLU A 320 17.81 -4.67 7.02
C GLU A 320 17.63 -3.90 5.70
N LEU A 321 18.76 -3.65 5.00
CA LEU A 321 18.76 -3.19 3.61
C LEU A 321 19.28 -4.33 2.73
N VAL A 322 18.47 -4.74 1.75
CA VAL A 322 18.78 -5.82 0.82
C VAL A 322 18.83 -5.26 -0.58
N ILE A 323 19.98 -5.33 -1.23
CA ILE A 323 20.13 -4.97 -2.63
C ILE A 323 20.31 -6.25 -3.44
N VAL A 324 19.39 -6.49 -4.37
CA VAL A 324 19.42 -7.64 -5.28
C VAL A 324 20.29 -7.31 -6.48
N PRO A 325 21.42 -7.99 -6.66
CA PRO A 325 22.37 -7.70 -7.75
C PRO A 325 21.69 -7.81 -9.13
N GLY A 326 21.97 -6.85 -9.99
CA GLY A 326 21.52 -6.83 -11.38
C GLY A 326 20.04 -6.57 -11.60
N ALA A 327 19.18 -6.65 -10.58
CA ALA A 327 17.73 -6.52 -10.70
C ALA A 327 17.29 -5.07 -10.95
N SER A 328 16.31 -4.90 -11.84
CA SER A 328 15.57 -3.66 -12.07
C SER A 328 14.45 -3.49 -11.04
N HIS A 329 13.70 -2.40 -11.16
CA HIS A 329 12.49 -2.17 -10.34
C HIS A 329 11.42 -3.22 -10.59
N CYS A 330 11.10 -3.48 -11.86
CA CYS A 330 10.02 -4.38 -12.26
C CYS A 330 10.40 -5.86 -12.21
N ASP A 331 11.70 -6.21 -12.11
CA ASP A 331 12.11 -7.59 -11.87
C ASP A 331 11.64 -8.07 -10.49
N LEU A 332 11.53 -7.15 -9.52
CA LEU A 332 10.99 -7.44 -8.20
C LEU A 332 9.45 -7.43 -8.14
N TYR A 333 8.75 -7.41 -9.28
CA TYR A 333 7.29 -7.55 -9.32
C TYR A 333 6.85 -9.01 -9.45
N ASP A 334 7.53 -9.78 -10.30
CA ASP A 334 7.06 -11.11 -10.72
C ASP A 334 8.16 -12.12 -11.05
N GLN A 335 9.44 -11.70 -11.11
CA GLN A 335 10.54 -12.62 -11.43
C GLN A 335 10.91 -13.46 -10.21
N LYS A 336 10.29 -14.64 -10.07
CA LYS A 336 10.43 -15.52 -8.90
C LYS A 336 11.89 -15.94 -8.63
N ASP A 337 12.69 -16.10 -9.68
CA ASP A 337 14.11 -16.47 -9.56
C ASP A 337 15.01 -15.30 -9.14
N ILE A 338 14.51 -14.07 -9.23
CA ILE A 338 15.23 -12.84 -8.86
C ILE A 338 14.77 -12.36 -7.47
N ILE A 339 13.48 -12.44 -7.18
CA ILE A 339 12.93 -12.02 -5.89
C ILE A 339 13.42 -13.00 -4.80
N PRO A 340 14.14 -12.53 -3.77
CA PRO A 340 14.71 -13.41 -2.74
C PRO A 340 13.63 -13.84 -1.73
N PHE A 341 12.60 -14.58 -2.16
CA PHE A 341 11.49 -14.99 -1.31
C PHE A 341 11.90 -15.75 -0.07
N ASP A 342 12.92 -16.60 -0.15
CA ASP A 342 13.43 -17.34 1.00
C ASP A 342 14.05 -16.41 2.05
N ARG A 343 14.73 -15.35 1.63
CA ARG A 343 15.25 -14.32 2.54
C ARG A 343 14.11 -13.51 3.19
N ILE A 344 13.09 -13.16 2.42
CA ILE A 344 11.89 -12.48 2.94
C ILE A 344 11.19 -13.38 3.97
N ALA A 345 10.99 -14.65 3.65
CA ALA A 345 10.39 -15.61 4.57
C ALA A 345 11.23 -15.83 5.83
N ALA A 346 12.56 -15.93 5.70
CA ALA A 346 13.46 -16.02 6.84
C ALA A 346 13.40 -14.79 7.76
N PHE A 347 13.29 -13.58 7.17
CA PHE A 347 13.09 -12.34 7.92
C PHE A 347 11.78 -12.40 8.72
N TYR A 348 10.66 -12.72 8.10
CA TYR A 348 9.40 -12.87 8.82
C TYR A 348 9.46 -13.99 9.87
N SER A 349 10.06 -15.14 9.54
CA SER A 349 10.23 -16.23 10.52
C SER A 349 11.06 -15.84 11.74
N LYS A 350 11.98 -14.90 11.60
CA LYS A 350 12.79 -14.38 12.72
C LYS A 350 11.99 -13.46 13.65
N TYR A 351 11.07 -12.68 13.09
CA TYR A 351 10.39 -11.60 13.84
C TYR A 351 8.90 -11.86 14.12
N LEU A 352 8.33 -12.90 13.50
CA LEU A 352 6.95 -13.35 13.69
C LEU A 352 6.89 -14.74 14.37
N LYS A 353 7.81 -15.01 15.31
CA LYS A 353 7.82 -16.24 16.11
C LYS A 353 7.66 -15.92 17.58
#